data_ba279bb452aeb904638a4227c83711f2
#
_entry.id   ba279bb452aeb904638a4227c83711f2
#
_cell.length_a   1.000
_cell.length_b   1.000
_cell.length_c   1.000
_cell.angle_alpha   90.00
_cell.angle_beta   90.00
_cell.angle_gamma   90.00
#
_symmetry.space_group_name_H-M   'P 1'
#
loop_
_entity.id
_entity.type
_entity.pdbx_description
1 polymer ?
#
loop_
_entity_poly.entity_id
_entity_poly.type
_entity_poly.pdbx_seq_one_letter_code
_entity_poly.pdbx_strand_id
1 'polypeptide(L)'
;MKRVLIRPSQWNYDKLQNRMFDKGYCYQGLYQNAFCHWRELAKAEGIALDTWDMHPLESADALWFMDLPARRADVREARERAPHAILILQIFESPVVGPHFFHPQNHREFDVILTYDARRCDDKRYRSYRLPNTPSSPDSDRPFAARRYRAL
;
A
#
# COMPACT_ATOMS: atom_id res chain seq x y z
N MET A 1 -15.58 11.13 -10.95
CA MET A 1 -14.92 9.88 -10.45
C MET A 1 -13.61 10.29 -9.84
N LYS A 2 -13.39 9.97 -8.57
CA LYS A 2 -12.11 10.23 -7.88
C LYS A 2 -11.02 9.30 -8.41
N ARG A 3 -9.78 9.77 -8.45
CA ARG A 3 -8.64 8.99 -8.91
C ARG A 3 -7.58 8.87 -7.82
N VAL A 4 -7.18 7.64 -7.54
CA VAL A 4 -6.08 7.32 -6.65
C VAL A 4 -4.97 6.66 -7.47
N LEU A 5 -3.77 7.23 -7.43
CA LEU A 5 -2.60 6.66 -8.11
C LEU A 5 -1.68 6.03 -7.07
N ILE A 6 -1.35 4.75 -7.26
CA ILE A 6 -0.48 4.00 -6.38
C ILE A 6 0.94 4.00 -6.93
N ARG A 7 1.89 4.40 -6.08
CA ARG A 7 3.30 4.16 -6.29
C ARG A 7 3.70 2.90 -5.54
N PRO A 8 3.96 1.78 -6.22
CA PRO A 8 4.44 0.56 -5.59
C PRO A 8 5.77 0.80 -4.85
N SER A 9 6.08 -0.03 -3.85
CA SER A 9 7.38 0.04 -3.19
C SER A 9 8.51 -0.23 -4.21
N GLN A 10 9.72 0.22 -3.89
CA GLN A 10 10.88 0.06 -4.78
C GLN A 10 11.19 -1.38 -5.20
N TRP A 11 10.76 -2.35 -4.40
CA TRP A 11 10.91 -3.78 -4.68
C TRP A 11 9.86 -4.32 -5.66
N ASN A 12 8.93 -3.47 -6.09
CA ASN A 12 7.76 -3.85 -6.87
C ASN A 12 7.57 -2.98 -8.12
N TYR A 13 8.65 -2.48 -8.73
CA TYR A 13 8.58 -1.74 -9.99
C TYR A 13 8.00 -2.53 -11.15
N ASP A 14 8.11 -3.85 -11.10
CA ASP A 14 7.48 -4.78 -12.02
C ASP A 14 5.95 -4.73 -11.97
N LYS A 15 5.37 -4.12 -10.92
CA LYS A 15 3.92 -3.96 -10.73
C LYS A 15 3.32 -2.71 -11.38
N LEU A 16 4.13 -1.88 -12.02
CA LEU A 16 3.68 -0.75 -12.83
C LEU A 16 2.80 -1.20 -14.01
N GLN A 17 2.23 -0.25 -14.74
CA GLN A 17 1.28 -0.51 -15.83
C GLN A 17 0.06 -1.33 -15.37
N ASN A 18 -0.40 -1.03 -14.15
CA ASN A 18 -1.53 -1.74 -13.52
C ASN A 18 -1.32 -3.25 -13.32
N ARG A 19 -0.11 -3.77 -13.51
CA ARG A 19 0.17 -5.21 -13.33
C ARG A 19 -0.11 -5.71 -11.92
N MET A 20 0.00 -4.83 -10.91
CA MET A 20 -0.34 -5.19 -9.53
C MET A 20 -1.81 -5.60 -9.36
N PHE A 21 -2.66 -5.24 -10.32
CA PHE A 21 -4.10 -5.59 -10.34
C PHE A 21 -4.42 -6.73 -11.32
N ASP A 22 -3.44 -7.29 -11.98
CA ASP A 22 -3.62 -8.38 -12.92
C ASP A 22 -3.62 -9.73 -12.20
N LYS A 23 -4.74 -10.47 -12.30
CA LYS A 23 -4.91 -11.78 -11.67
C LYS A 23 -3.92 -12.83 -12.20
N GLY A 24 -3.45 -12.67 -13.44
CA GLY A 24 -2.45 -13.54 -14.06
C GLY A 24 -1.01 -13.24 -13.63
N TYR A 25 -0.77 -12.07 -13.06
CA TYR A 25 0.55 -11.59 -12.68
C TYR A 25 0.84 -11.90 -11.21
N CYS A 26 0.86 -13.19 -10.86
CA CYS A 26 1.15 -13.62 -9.49
C CYS A 26 2.65 -13.73 -9.22
N TYR A 27 3.21 -12.74 -8.55
CA TYR A 27 4.46 -12.94 -7.86
C TYR A 27 4.17 -13.55 -6.48
N GLN A 28 4.44 -14.85 -6.31
CA GLN A 28 4.37 -15.60 -5.05
C GLN A 28 3.02 -15.59 -4.27
N GLY A 29 1.91 -15.48 -4.95
CA GLY A 29 0.63 -16.01 -4.46
C GLY A 29 -0.12 -15.30 -3.33
N LEU A 30 0.49 -14.41 -2.54
CA LEU A 30 -0.10 -14.01 -1.27
C LEU A 30 -0.80 -12.64 -1.25
N TYR A 31 -0.36 -11.66 -2.04
CA TYR A 31 -0.88 -10.28 -1.92
C TYR A 31 -1.74 -9.83 -3.10
N GLN A 32 -1.70 -10.53 -4.20
CA GLN A 32 -2.25 -10.05 -5.45
C GLN A 32 -3.77 -10.07 -5.48
N ASN A 33 -4.38 -11.07 -4.89
CA ASN A 33 -5.83 -11.12 -4.77
C ASN A 33 -6.36 -9.92 -3.96
N ALA A 34 -5.59 -9.43 -2.99
CA ALA A 34 -5.95 -8.28 -2.21
C ALA A 34 -5.97 -6.99 -3.04
N PHE A 35 -4.97 -6.75 -3.90
CA PHE A 35 -4.93 -5.56 -4.75
C PHE A 35 -6.02 -5.58 -5.82
N CYS A 36 -6.26 -6.74 -6.43
CA CYS A 36 -7.39 -6.89 -7.34
C CYS A 36 -8.71 -6.59 -6.65
N HIS A 37 -8.90 -7.14 -5.46
CA HIS A 37 -10.10 -6.91 -4.66
C HIS A 37 -10.26 -5.44 -4.24
N TRP A 38 -9.17 -4.79 -3.83
CA TRP A 38 -9.21 -3.35 -3.54
C TRP A 38 -9.61 -2.51 -4.75
N ARG A 39 -9.12 -2.87 -5.93
CA ARG A 39 -9.51 -2.17 -7.16
C ARG A 39 -11.00 -2.33 -7.45
N GLU A 40 -11.56 -3.52 -7.27
CA GLU A 40 -12.99 -3.77 -7.43
C GLU A 40 -13.83 -3.00 -6.41
N LEU A 41 -13.42 -3.00 -5.14
CA LEU A 41 -14.08 -2.22 -4.09
C LEU A 41 -14.01 -0.71 -4.38
N ALA A 42 -12.83 -0.21 -4.74
CA ALA A 42 -12.67 1.20 -5.09
C ALA A 42 -13.57 1.60 -6.26
N LYS A 43 -13.67 0.74 -7.29
CA LYS A 43 -14.55 0.96 -8.44
C LYS A 43 -16.02 1.02 -8.03
N ALA A 44 -16.45 0.14 -7.13
CA ALA A 44 -17.82 0.16 -6.60
C ALA A 44 -18.15 1.49 -5.88
N GLU A 45 -17.15 2.11 -5.25
CA GLU A 45 -17.25 3.42 -4.58
C GLU A 45 -17.01 4.62 -5.52
N GLY A 46 -16.92 4.39 -6.83
CA GLY A 46 -16.67 5.44 -7.82
C GLY A 46 -15.24 5.98 -7.82
N ILE A 47 -14.27 5.19 -7.34
CA ILE A 47 -12.84 5.52 -7.29
C ILE A 47 -12.09 4.72 -8.35
N ALA A 48 -11.36 5.41 -9.23
CA ALA A 48 -10.39 4.80 -10.12
C ALA A 48 -9.09 4.58 -9.35
N LEU A 49 -8.63 3.33 -9.30
CA LEU A 49 -7.40 2.94 -8.64
C LEU A 49 -6.43 2.39 -9.68
N ASP A 50 -5.35 3.13 -9.94
CA ASP A 50 -4.36 2.80 -10.97
C ASP A 50 -2.94 2.96 -10.41
N THR A 51 -1.94 2.36 -11.08
CA THR A 51 -0.54 2.66 -10.78
C THR A 51 -0.18 4.05 -11.31
N TRP A 52 0.74 4.72 -10.63
CA TRP A 52 1.05 6.14 -10.85
C TRP A 52 1.61 6.48 -12.23
N ASP A 53 2.13 5.48 -12.95
CA ASP A 53 2.64 5.59 -14.31
C ASP A 53 1.54 5.59 -15.39
N MET A 54 0.29 5.30 -15.01
CA MET A 54 -0.83 5.23 -15.94
C MET A 54 -1.42 6.59 -16.29
N HIS A 55 -1.22 7.58 -15.44
CA HIS A 55 -1.82 8.91 -15.59
C HIS A 55 -0.89 10.01 -15.10
N PRO A 56 -1.04 11.27 -15.59
CA PRO A 56 -0.34 12.41 -15.02
C PRO A 56 -0.67 12.59 -13.54
N LEU A 57 0.34 12.89 -12.71
CA LEU A 57 0.17 13.07 -11.27
C LEU A 57 -0.85 14.15 -10.93
N GLU A 58 -0.92 15.19 -11.76
CA GLU A 58 -1.84 16.32 -11.63
C GLU A 58 -3.31 15.90 -11.69
N SER A 59 -3.60 14.72 -12.23
CA SER A 59 -4.96 14.20 -12.34
C SER A 59 -5.43 13.42 -11.11
N ALA A 60 -4.55 13.24 -10.12
CA ALA A 60 -4.85 12.43 -8.94
C ALA A 60 -5.55 13.25 -7.85
N ASP A 61 -6.60 12.70 -7.25
CA ASP A 61 -7.17 13.19 -5.98
C ASP A 61 -6.36 12.70 -4.78
N ALA A 62 -5.68 11.54 -4.92
CA ALA A 62 -4.75 11.04 -3.93
C ALA A 62 -3.59 10.27 -4.57
N LEU A 63 -2.42 10.35 -3.96
CA LEU A 63 -1.21 9.64 -4.31
C LEU A 63 -0.83 8.71 -3.16
N TRP A 64 -0.86 7.42 -3.41
CA TRP A 64 -0.64 6.39 -2.40
C TRP A 64 0.73 5.75 -2.59
N PHE A 65 1.63 5.99 -1.66
CA PHE A 65 2.97 5.43 -1.61
C PHE A 65 2.96 4.15 -0.76
N MET A 66 3.36 3.05 -1.37
CA MET A 66 3.60 1.79 -0.67
C MET A 66 5.05 1.79 -0.21
N ASP A 67 5.26 1.98 1.07
CA ASP A 67 6.52 2.32 1.73
C ASP A 67 7.15 3.64 1.28
N LEU A 68 8.15 4.10 2.02
CA LEU A 68 8.90 5.28 1.65
C LEU A 68 9.72 4.99 0.39
N PRO A 69 9.61 5.84 -0.64
CA PRO A 69 10.44 5.67 -1.81
C PRO A 69 11.93 5.87 -1.46
N ALA A 70 12.79 5.09 -2.09
CA ALA A 70 14.24 5.26 -1.97
C ALA A 70 14.66 6.68 -2.41
N ARG A 71 13.99 7.21 -3.43
CA ARG A 71 14.20 8.58 -3.92
C ARG A 71 13.20 9.51 -3.26
N ARG A 72 13.68 10.31 -2.32
CA ARG A 72 12.87 11.39 -1.70
C ARG A 72 12.35 12.41 -2.72
N ALA A 73 13.05 12.55 -3.83
CA ALA A 73 12.60 13.39 -4.94
C ALA A 73 11.20 13.02 -5.44
N ASP A 74 10.84 11.72 -5.40
CA ASP A 74 9.52 11.26 -5.86
C ASP A 74 8.37 11.85 -5.03
N VAL A 75 8.57 12.00 -3.71
CA VAL A 75 7.56 12.61 -2.83
C VAL A 75 7.45 14.11 -3.08
N ARG A 76 8.60 14.77 -3.27
CA ARG A 76 8.62 16.19 -3.59
C ARG A 76 7.97 16.47 -4.93
N GLU A 77 8.33 15.71 -5.97
CA GLU A 77 7.71 15.79 -7.29
C GLU A 77 6.18 15.60 -7.19
N ALA A 78 5.73 14.61 -6.42
CA ALA A 78 4.32 14.36 -6.21
C ALA A 78 3.63 15.59 -5.59
N ARG A 79 4.24 16.21 -4.58
CA ARG A 79 3.69 17.39 -3.91
C ARG A 79 3.71 18.63 -4.80
N GLU A 80 4.74 18.79 -5.61
CA GLU A 80 4.88 19.91 -6.55
C GLU A 80 3.88 19.82 -7.71
N ARG A 81 3.73 18.61 -8.29
CA ARG A 81 2.88 18.40 -9.45
C ARG A 81 1.40 18.22 -9.10
N ALA A 82 1.10 17.70 -7.93
CA ALA A 82 -0.27 17.50 -7.46
C ALA A 82 -0.48 18.07 -6.05
N PRO A 83 -0.36 19.40 -5.85
CA PRO A 83 -0.44 20.02 -4.52
C PRO A 83 -1.80 19.86 -3.85
N HIS A 84 -2.86 19.60 -4.63
CA HIS A 84 -4.21 19.36 -4.17
C HIS A 84 -4.46 17.90 -3.75
N ALA A 85 -3.60 16.97 -4.19
CA ALA A 85 -3.79 15.56 -3.91
C ALA A 85 -3.42 15.20 -2.45
N ILE A 86 -4.19 14.30 -1.88
CA ILE A 86 -3.87 13.71 -0.57
C ILE A 86 -2.70 12.75 -0.74
N LEU A 87 -1.58 12.97 -0.05
CA LEU A 87 -0.47 12.06 -0.04
C LEU A 87 -0.64 11.03 1.09
N ILE A 88 -0.71 9.77 0.71
CA ILE A 88 -0.89 8.64 1.63
C ILE A 88 0.40 7.82 1.64
N LEU A 89 0.96 7.58 2.83
CA LEU A 89 2.04 6.61 3.04
C LEU A 89 1.47 5.36 3.70
N GLN A 90 1.67 4.21 3.09
CA GLN A 90 1.40 2.93 3.73
C GLN A 90 2.71 2.24 4.08
N ILE A 91 2.91 1.93 5.35
CA ILE A 91 4.12 1.29 5.85
C ILE A 91 3.88 -0.22 5.90
N PHE A 92 4.54 -0.97 5.01
CA PHE A 92 4.47 -2.45 4.96
C PHE A 92 5.57 -3.09 5.78
N GLU A 93 6.77 -2.51 5.74
CA GLU A 93 7.94 -3.09 6.37
C GLU A 93 7.92 -2.98 7.89
N SER A 94 8.54 -3.94 8.55
CA SER A 94 8.68 -3.92 10.00
C SER A 94 9.76 -2.93 10.44
N PRO A 95 9.72 -2.43 11.70
CA PRO A 95 10.78 -1.58 12.24
C PRO A 95 12.16 -2.25 12.25
N VAL A 96 12.21 -3.59 12.25
CA VAL A 96 13.46 -4.37 12.21
C VAL A 96 14.10 -4.31 10.83
N VAL A 97 13.29 -4.41 9.77
CA VAL A 97 13.75 -4.39 8.37
C VAL A 97 13.98 -2.96 7.90
N GLY A 98 13.05 -2.06 8.20
CA GLY A 98 13.07 -0.68 7.74
C GLY A 98 12.82 0.33 8.87
N PRO A 99 13.75 0.49 9.84
CA PRO A 99 13.53 1.42 10.96
C PRO A 99 13.28 2.86 10.50
N HIS A 100 13.86 3.27 9.39
CA HIS A 100 13.68 4.60 8.82
C HIS A 100 12.25 4.88 8.36
N PHE A 101 11.46 3.86 8.05
CA PHE A 101 10.04 4.02 7.70
C PHE A 101 9.20 4.53 8.88
N PHE A 102 9.70 4.37 10.11
CA PHE A 102 9.00 4.76 11.32
C PHE A 102 9.48 6.09 11.93
N HIS A 103 10.47 6.75 11.31
CA HIS A 103 10.92 8.07 11.77
C HIS A 103 9.90 9.16 11.42
N PRO A 104 9.34 9.90 12.40
CA PRO A 104 8.32 10.93 12.14
C PRO A 104 8.75 12.00 11.14
N GLN A 105 10.04 12.34 11.10
CA GLN A 105 10.59 13.29 10.13
C GLN A 105 10.38 12.84 8.67
N ASN A 106 10.31 11.53 8.44
CA ASN A 106 10.08 10.94 7.13
C ASN A 106 8.61 10.96 6.69
N HIS A 107 7.73 11.30 7.62
CA HIS A 107 6.28 11.37 7.39
C HIS A 107 5.77 12.78 7.10
N ARG A 108 6.62 13.82 7.23
CA ARG A 108 6.18 15.22 7.22
C ARG A 108 5.40 15.63 5.97
N GLU A 109 5.77 15.06 4.83
CA GLU A 109 5.19 15.38 3.53
C GLU A 109 3.87 14.63 3.24
N PHE A 110 3.51 13.67 4.09
CA PHE A 110 2.29 12.87 3.90
C PHE A 110 1.15 13.37 4.78
N ASP A 111 -0.06 13.39 4.22
CA ASP A 111 -1.26 13.82 4.91
C ASP A 111 -1.84 12.68 5.76
N VAL A 112 -1.73 11.44 5.27
CA VAL A 112 -2.21 10.23 5.93
C VAL A 112 -1.11 9.18 5.97
N ILE A 113 -0.93 8.55 7.12
CA ILE A 113 -0.02 7.42 7.30
C ILE A 113 -0.83 6.19 7.71
N LEU A 114 -0.77 5.15 6.89
CA LEU A 114 -1.35 3.86 7.18
C LEU A 114 -0.28 2.97 7.82
N THR A 115 -0.54 2.52 9.04
CA THR A 115 0.40 1.69 9.81
C THR A 115 -0.33 0.55 10.52
N TYR A 116 0.35 -0.57 10.67
CA TYR A 116 -0.14 -1.67 11.48
C TYR A 116 0.26 -1.54 12.97
N ASP A 117 1.14 -0.58 13.32
CA ASP A 117 1.50 -0.29 14.70
C ASP A 117 0.39 0.54 15.37
N ALA A 118 -0.54 -0.16 16.02
CA ALA A 118 -1.70 0.46 16.67
C ALA A 118 -1.32 1.52 17.73
N ARG A 119 -0.11 1.44 18.33
CA ARG A 119 0.37 2.42 19.31
C ARG A 119 0.60 3.80 18.74
N ARG A 120 0.75 3.90 17.41
CA ARG A 120 0.97 5.16 16.67
C ARG A 120 -0.32 5.77 16.15
N CYS A 121 -1.41 5.02 16.17
CA CYS A 121 -2.66 5.47 15.60
C CYS A 121 -3.30 6.56 16.46
N ASP A 122 -3.72 7.63 15.80
CA ASP A 122 -4.40 8.78 16.38
C ASP A 122 -5.77 9.03 15.74
N ASP A 123 -6.18 8.13 14.82
CA ASP A 123 -7.40 8.18 14.00
C ASP A 123 -7.57 9.46 13.14
N LYS A 124 -6.54 10.29 13.10
CA LYS A 124 -6.46 11.51 12.29
C LYS A 124 -5.47 11.31 11.14
N ARG A 125 -4.20 11.49 11.44
CA ARG A 125 -3.11 11.35 10.47
C ARG A 125 -2.59 9.92 10.41
N TYR A 126 -2.44 9.25 11.54
CA TYR A 126 -2.00 7.86 11.64
C TYR A 126 -3.21 6.95 11.80
N ARG A 127 -3.45 6.14 10.80
CA ARG A 127 -4.60 5.22 10.76
C ARG A 127 -4.13 3.78 10.72
N SER A 128 -4.82 2.95 11.49
CA SER A 128 -4.56 1.51 11.50
C SER A 128 -5.01 0.88 10.19
N TYR A 129 -4.20 -0.03 9.66
CA TYR A 129 -4.64 -0.96 8.64
C TYR A 129 -4.21 -2.38 9.00
N ARG A 130 -4.89 -3.34 8.42
CA ARG A 130 -4.50 -4.75 8.52
C ARG A 130 -3.92 -5.17 7.18
N LEU A 131 -2.79 -5.87 7.23
CA LEU A 131 -2.29 -6.53 6.03
C LEU A 131 -3.37 -7.46 5.50
N PRO A 132 -3.69 -7.39 4.21
CA PRO A 132 -4.66 -8.28 3.63
C PRO A 132 -4.11 -9.70 3.68
N ASN A 133 -4.62 -10.48 4.61
CA ASN A 133 -4.38 -11.91 4.62
C ASN A 133 -5.46 -12.54 3.75
N THR A 134 -5.07 -13.10 2.64
CA THR A 134 -5.94 -14.06 1.97
C THR A 134 -6.12 -15.25 2.92
N PRO A 135 -7.34 -15.70 3.18
CA PRO A 135 -7.55 -16.96 3.90
C PRO A 135 -6.87 -18.06 3.09
N SER A 136 -5.71 -18.47 3.52
CA SER A 136 -4.82 -19.30 2.71
C SER A 136 -5.03 -20.79 2.93
N SER A 137 -6.08 -21.25 3.43
CA SER A 137 -6.51 -22.64 3.40
C SER A 137 -7.56 -22.94 4.48
N PRO A 138 -8.31 -24.04 4.32
CA PRO A 138 -9.18 -24.60 5.37
C PRO A 138 -8.47 -24.84 6.71
N ASP A 139 -7.13 -24.91 6.71
CA ASP A 139 -6.31 -25.07 7.92
C ASP A 139 -6.11 -23.75 8.72
N SER A 140 -6.50 -22.59 8.17
CA SER A 140 -6.40 -21.32 8.91
C SER A 140 -7.30 -21.25 10.14
N ASP A 141 -8.39 -22.01 10.12
CA ASP A 141 -9.37 -22.05 11.21
C ASP A 141 -9.02 -23.04 12.31
N ARG A 142 -7.94 -23.81 12.13
CA ARG A 142 -7.47 -24.72 13.18
C ARG A 142 -6.83 -23.94 14.33
N PRO A 143 -7.12 -24.31 15.60
CA PRO A 143 -6.40 -23.75 16.75
C PRO A 143 -4.90 -23.89 16.56
N PHE A 144 -4.13 -22.87 17.00
CA PHE A 144 -2.67 -22.83 16.81
C PHE A 144 -1.97 -24.13 17.27
N ALA A 145 -2.40 -24.73 18.36
CA ALA A 145 -1.91 -26.00 18.88
C ALA A 145 -2.14 -27.21 17.93
N ALA A 146 -3.08 -27.13 17.00
CA ALA A 146 -3.38 -28.19 16.04
C ALA A 146 -2.67 -27.99 14.69
N ARG A 147 -1.93 -26.89 14.50
CA ARG A 147 -1.20 -26.61 13.27
C ARG A 147 0.08 -27.42 13.25
N ARG A 148 0.23 -28.29 12.26
CA ARG A 148 1.48 -29.01 12.03
C ARG A 148 2.47 -28.06 11.34
N TYR A 149 3.48 -27.61 12.06
CA TYR A 149 4.63 -26.95 11.44
C TYR A 149 5.44 -28.02 10.68
N ARG A 150 5.43 -27.95 9.37
CA ARG A 150 6.48 -28.61 8.59
C ARG A 150 7.66 -27.64 8.57
N ALA A 151 8.74 -27.99 9.27
CA ALA A 151 10.02 -27.38 9.03
C ALA A 151 10.40 -27.68 7.56
N LEU A 152 10.67 -26.64 6.78
CA LEU A 152 11.30 -26.76 5.46
C LEU A 152 12.79 -26.93 5.65
#